data_513abd32c89eae067050831ba04ac9a1
#
_entry.id   513abd32c89eae067050831ba04ac9a1
#
_cell.length_a   1.000
_cell.length_b   1.000
_cell.length_c   1.000
_cell.angle_alpha   90.00
_cell.angle_beta   90.00
_cell.angle_gamma   90.00
#
_symmetry.space_group_name_H-M   'P 1'
#
loop_
_entity.id
_entity.type
_entity.pdbx_description
1 polymer ?
#
loop_
_entity_poly.entity_id
_entity_poly.type
_entity_poly.pdbx_seq_one_letter_code
_entity_poly.pdbx_strand_id
1 'polypeptide(L)'
;IVYGRGRDVASPIMKSGKIDILALIGNSKSAIALQDQHPNKNRLRLILGLEAKNPAIILPDADLDLAIQECIMGTLSFNGQRCTALKLHSGID
;
A
#
# COMPACT_ATOMS: atom_id res chain seq x y z
N ILE A 1 16.81 -13.91 9.26
CA ILE A 1 15.72 -14.22 8.29
C ILE A 1 14.97 -15.42 8.84
N VAL A 2 13.65 -15.35 8.85
CA VAL A 2 12.77 -16.45 9.29
C VAL A 2 11.89 -16.84 8.11
N TYR A 3 11.82 -18.13 7.83
CA TYR A 3 11.01 -18.68 6.75
C TYR A 3 9.72 -19.30 7.30
N GLY A 4 8.63 -19.20 6.55
CA GLY A 4 7.35 -19.78 6.91
C GLY A 4 6.17 -18.99 6.35
N ARG A 5 4.97 -19.47 6.62
CA ARG A 5 3.77 -18.69 6.26
C ARG A 5 3.68 -17.46 7.14
N GLY A 6 3.42 -16.30 6.53
CA GLY A 6 3.38 -15.03 7.25
C GLY A 6 2.51 -15.05 8.52
N ARG A 7 1.32 -15.69 8.46
CA ARG A 7 0.44 -15.81 9.62
C ARG A 7 1.00 -16.65 10.77
N ASP A 8 1.84 -17.65 10.44
CA ASP A 8 2.40 -18.57 11.44
C ASP A 8 3.66 -17.99 12.07
N VAL A 9 4.40 -17.17 11.32
CA VAL A 9 5.68 -16.57 11.73
C VAL A 9 5.49 -15.19 12.34
N ALA A 10 4.69 -14.32 11.70
CA ALA A 10 4.55 -12.93 12.12
C ALA A 10 3.82 -12.79 13.46
N SER A 11 2.80 -13.62 13.70
CA SER A 11 2.00 -13.55 14.92
C SER A 11 2.82 -13.76 16.21
N PRO A 12 3.62 -14.82 16.36
CA PRO A 12 4.47 -14.97 17.55
C PRO A 12 5.49 -13.85 17.72
N ILE A 13 6.03 -13.36 16.61
CA ILE A 13 7.02 -12.25 16.62
C ILE A 13 6.35 -10.99 17.18
N MET A 14 5.17 -10.61 16.66
CA MET A 14 4.45 -9.42 17.14
C MET A 14 4.04 -9.55 18.60
N LYS A 15 3.50 -10.72 19.01
CA LYS A 15 3.10 -11.00 20.39
C LYS A 15 4.28 -10.96 21.38
N SER A 16 5.50 -11.18 20.92
CA SER A 16 6.68 -11.11 21.79
C SER A 16 6.92 -9.71 22.37
N GLY A 17 6.40 -8.66 21.72
CA GLY A 17 6.61 -7.26 22.11
C GLY A 17 8.04 -6.76 21.92
N LYS A 18 8.91 -7.54 21.28
CA LYS A 18 10.33 -7.22 21.05
C LYS A 18 10.56 -6.45 19.74
N ILE A 19 9.49 -6.16 19.00
CA ILE A 19 9.55 -5.43 17.73
C ILE A 19 9.30 -3.95 18.01
N ASP A 20 10.19 -3.09 17.59
CA ASP A 20 10.06 -1.64 17.70
C ASP A 20 9.48 -1.01 16.42
N ILE A 21 9.73 -1.65 15.27
CA ILE A 21 9.29 -1.15 13.96
C ILE A 21 8.67 -2.30 13.17
N LEU A 22 7.44 -2.10 12.68
CA LEU A 22 6.79 -2.97 11.72
C LEU A 22 6.78 -2.29 10.34
N ALA A 23 7.59 -2.80 9.40
CA ALA A 23 7.50 -2.44 7.99
C ALA A 23 6.69 -3.51 7.26
N LEU A 24 5.57 -3.12 6.66
CA LEU A 24 4.65 -4.04 5.98
C LEU A 24 4.18 -3.47 4.64
N ILE A 25 4.28 -4.30 3.61
CA ILE A 25 3.59 -4.08 2.34
C ILE A 25 2.47 -5.12 2.24
N GLY A 26 1.23 -4.66 2.13
CA GLY A 26 0.08 -5.55 2.12
C GLY A 26 -1.25 -4.80 2.15
N ASN A 27 -2.23 -5.32 2.84
CA ASN A 27 -3.53 -4.70 3.00
C ASN A 27 -3.77 -4.18 4.43
N SER A 28 -4.69 -3.23 4.57
CA SER A 28 -5.03 -2.59 5.85
C SER A 28 -5.47 -3.60 6.91
N LYS A 29 -6.23 -4.63 6.51
CA LYS A 29 -6.70 -5.67 7.42
C LYS A 29 -5.54 -6.42 8.08
N SER A 30 -4.53 -6.79 7.28
CA SER A 30 -3.33 -7.46 7.80
C SER A 30 -2.50 -6.53 8.69
N ALA A 31 -2.37 -5.25 8.32
CA ALA A 31 -1.66 -4.27 9.12
C ALA A 31 -2.28 -4.10 10.51
N ILE A 32 -3.60 -3.92 10.57
CA ILE A 32 -4.36 -3.79 11.83
C ILE A 32 -4.21 -5.07 12.66
N ALA A 33 -4.40 -6.25 12.03
CA ALA A 33 -4.29 -7.52 12.74
C ALA A 33 -2.91 -7.76 13.36
N LEU A 34 -1.83 -7.33 12.70
CA LEU A 34 -0.48 -7.43 13.25
C LEU A 34 -0.24 -6.40 14.36
N GLN A 35 -0.67 -5.15 14.17
CA GLN A 35 -0.56 -4.11 15.17
C GLN A 35 -1.31 -4.48 16.46
N ASP A 36 -2.51 -5.07 16.32
CA ASP A 36 -3.34 -5.47 17.46
C ASP A 36 -2.72 -6.58 18.31
N GLN A 37 -1.82 -7.37 17.74
CA GLN A 37 -1.11 -8.41 18.45
C GLN A 37 0.07 -7.92 19.29
N HIS A 38 0.53 -6.68 19.05
CA HIS A 38 1.66 -6.13 19.78
C HIS A 38 1.22 -5.64 21.17
N PRO A 39 1.83 -6.10 22.27
CA PRO A 39 1.43 -5.74 23.63
C PRO A 39 1.61 -4.26 23.98
N ASN A 40 2.57 -3.60 23.31
CA ASN A 40 2.89 -2.18 23.53
C ASN A 40 2.72 -1.37 22.24
N LYS A 41 1.48 -1.18 21.79
CA LYS A 41 1.15 -0.51 20.52
C LYS A 41 1.71 0.91 20.42
N ASN A 42 1.78 1.64 21.53
CA ASN A 42 2.30 2.99 21.60
C ASN A 42 3.81 3.10 21.35
N ARG A 43 4.54 2.00 21.49
CA ARG A 43 5.98 1.92 21.18
C ARG A 43 6.25 1.45 19.76
N LEU A 44 5.28 0.75 19.15
CA LEU A 44 5.43 0.21 17.81
C LEU A 44 5.33 1.33 16.77
N ARG A 45 6.38 1.51 16.00
CA ARG A 45 6.39 2.39 14.81
C ARG A 45 5.97 1.61 13.59
N LEU A 46 5.12 2.22 12.75
CA LEU A 46 4.56 1.59 11.56
C LEU A 46 5.08 2.26 10.30
N ILE A 47 5.59 1.45 9.37
CA ILE A 47 5.93 1.86 8.00
C ILE A 47 5.08 0.97 7.09
N LEU A 48 3.98 1.51 6.57
CA LEU A 48 2.95 0.74 5.90
C LEU A 48 2.82 1.16 4.43
N GLY A 49 2.99 0.20 3.52
CA GLY A 49 2.62 0.32 2.12
C GLY A 49 1.34 -0.50 1.89
N LEU A 50 0.20 0.15 1.98
CA LEU A 50 -1.12 -0.50 1.91
C LEU A 50 -1.78 -0.25 0.54
N GLU A 51 -3.10 -0.37 0.48
CA GLU A 51 -3.90 -0.07 -0.70
C GLU A 51 -3.70 1.38 -1.13
N ALA A 52 -3.25 1.56 -2.36
CA ALA A 52 -3.00 2.88 -2.90
C ALA A 52 -4.28 3.50 -3.51
N LYS A 53 -4.34 4.83 -3.48
CA LYS A 53 -5.31 5.67 -4.18
C LYS A 53 -4.54 6.67 -5.04
N ASN A 54 -3.74 6.14 -5.99
CA ASN A 54 -2.86 6.96 -6.83
C ASN A 54 -3.71 7.83 -7.79
N PRO A 55 -3.72 9.15 -7.64
CA PRO A 55 -4.44 10.04 -8.53
C PRO A 55 -3.59 10.40 -9.76
N ALA A 56 -4.25 10.61 -10.90
CA ALA A 56 -3.73 11.37 -12.02
C ALA A 56 -4.49 12.69 -12.09
N ILE A 57 -3.77 13.80 -12.15
CA ILE A 57 -4.33 15.14 -12.29
C ILE A 57 -3.91 15.66 -13.65
N ILE A 58 -4.88 15.95 -14.52
CA ILE A 58 -4.67 16.42 -15.88
C ILE A 58 -4.93 17.93 -15.88
N LEU A 59 -3.91 18.71 -16.19
CA LEU A 59 -3.99 20.16 -16.25
C LEU A 59 -4.63 20.62 -17.58
N PRO A 60 -5.20 21.85 -17.64
CA PRO A 60 -5.89 22.35 -18.85
C PRO A 60 -4.99 22.48 -20.07
N ASP A 61 -3.69 22.66 -19.87
CA ASP A 61 -2.67 22.81 -20.92
C ASP A 61 -1.97 21.48 -21.27
N ALA A 62 -2.47 20.35 -20.75
CA ALA A 62 -1.89 19.05 -21.04
C ALA A 62 -2.15 18.62 -22.48
N ASP A 63 -1.21 17.87 -23.06
CA ASP A 63 -1.44 17.12 -24.29
C ASP A 63 -2.42 15.97 -24.00
N LEU A 64 -3.64 16.11 -24.50
CA LEU A 64 -4.72 15.14 -24.20
C LEU A 64 -4.43 13.75 -24.76
N ASP A 65 -3.84 13.64 -25.94
CA ASP A 65 -3.55 12.34 -26.55
C ASP A 65 -2.52 11.58 -25.72
N LEU A 66 -1.48 12.26 -25.29
CA LEU A 66 -0.47 11.70 -24.39
C LEU A 66 -1.08 11.38 -23.02
N ALA A 67 -1.87 12.27 -22.44
CA ALA A 67 -2.52 12.06 -21.15
C ALA A 67 -3.43 10.85 -21.16
N ILE A 68 -4.21 10.64 -22.22
CA ILE A 68 -5.08 9.47 -22.39
C ILE A 68 -4.25 8.19 -22.44
N GLN A 69 -3.18 8.16 -23.26
CA GLN A 69 -2.31 6.99 -23.36
C GLN A 69 -1.71 6.62 -22.01
N GLU A 70 -1.14 7.59 -21.30
CA GLU A 70 -0.52 7.38 -20.00
C GLU A 70 -1.54 6.95 -18.93
N CYS A 71 -2.74 7.53 -18.92
CA CYS A 71 -3.80 7.13 -18.01
C CYS A 71 -4.30 5.70 -18.27
N ILE A 72 -4.45 5.32 -19.54
CA ILE A 72 -4.83 3.95 -19.92
C ILE A 72 -3.74 2.96 -19.48
N MET A 73 -2.49 3.24 -19.80
CA MET A 73 -1.36 2.40 -19.40
C MET A 73 -1.23 2.31 -17.89
N GLY A 74 -1.33 3.43 -17.18
CA GLY A 74 -1.23 3.51 -15.73
C GLY A 74 -2.37 2.80 -15.01
N THR A 75 -3.56 2.77 -15.59
CA THR A 75 -4.75 2.14 -14.99
C THR A 75 -4.86 0.66 -15.31
N LEU A 76 -4.69 0.29 -16.58
CA LEU A 76 -5.04 -1.04 -17.07
C LEU A 76 -3.85 -2.00 -17.13
N SER A 77 -2.61 -1.49 -17.11
CA SER A 77 -1.46 -2.39 -17.09
C SER A 77 -1.53 -3.34 -15.90
N PHE A 78 -1.25 -4.64 -16.17
CA PHE A 78 -1.39 -5.71 -15.16
C PHE A 78 -2.79 -5.78 -14.53
N ASN A 79 -3.83 -5.46 -15.30
CA ASN A 79 -5.23 -5.41 -14.84
C ASN A 79 -5.44 -4.48 -13.63
N GLY A 80 -4.66 -3.40 -13.53
CA GLY A 80 -4.74 -2.44 -12.40
C GLY A 80 -4.33 -3.02 -11.04
N GLN A 81 -3.66 -4.16 -11.02
CA GLN A 81 -3.33 -4.87 -9.76
C GLN A 81 -1.99 -4.45 -9.16
N ARG A 82 -1.30 -3.48 -9.75
CA ARG A 82 -0.11 -2.90 -9.12
C ARG A 82 -0.48 -1.91 -8.02
N CYS A 83 0.32 -1.84 -6.98
CA CYS A 83 0.21 -0.79 -5.95
C CYS A 83 0.41 0.62 -6.55
N THR A 84 1.14 0.73 -7.67
CA THR A 84 1.38 1.97 -8.41
C THR A 84 0.33 2.25 -9.50
N ALA A 85 -0.65 1.37 -9.72
CA ALA A 85 -1.70 1.61 -10.72
C ALA A 85 -2.53 2.85 -10.37
N LEU A 86 -2.90 3.63 -11.39
CA LEU A 86 -3.79 4.78 -11.22
C LEU A 86 -5.17 4.30 -10.77
N LYS A 87 -5.75 4.96 -9.79
CA LYS A 87 -7.05 4.63 -9.20
C LYS A 87 -8.06 5.77 -9.34
N LEU A 88 -7.58 7.00 -9.48
CA LEU A 88 -8.38 8.20 -9.59
C LEU A 88 -7.88 9.05 -10.75
N HIS A 89 -8.81 9.62 -11.51
CA HIS A 89 -8.49 10.58 -12.57
C HIS A 89 -9.29 11.85 -12.32
N SER A 90 -8.65 12.99 -12.40
CA SER A 90 -9.28 14.30 -12.29
C SER A 90 -8.75 15.22 -13.38
N GLY A 91 -9.65 15.84 -14.13
CA GLY A 91 -9.34 16.99 -14.98
C GLY A 91 -9.58 18.28 -14.21
N ILE A 92 -8.76 19.27 -14.43
CA ILE A 92 -8.95 20.64 -13.95
C ILE A 92 -9.35 21.49 -15.16
N ASP A 93 -10.55 22.06 -15.10
CA ASP A 93 -11.07 22.98 -16.10
C ASP A 93 -10.42 24.36 -15.98
#